data_884c50d780904b6fead0d175e6d6b3d5
#
_entry.id   884c50d780904b6fead0d175e6d6b3d5
#
_cell.length_a   1.000
_cell.length_b   1.000
_cell.length_c   1.000
_cell.angle_alpha   90.00
_cell.angle_beta   90.00
_cell.angle_gamma   90.00
#
_symmetry.space_group_name_H-M   'P 1'
#
loop_
_entity.id
_entity.type
_entity.pdbx_description
1 polymer ?
#
loop_
_entity_poly.entity_id
_entity_poly.type
_entity_poly.pdbx_seq_one_letter_code
_entity_poly.pdbx_strand_id
1 'polypeptide(L)'
;MKVAKFGGSSVSNATQIKKVLNIVNDDPDRKIIIVSAPGKRHKNDVKTTDLLIRLYEKVINQLDYQDKKREIIQRYADILEELHMESTLLETIDETLETIIKQLNDKHDRLYDALLSCGENFNAQLIAKYNDSQGIKTTYLSPKDAGILVTDLPQQAQILEDAYDKIYKLREIEGKIIIPGFFGVSKHNYVVTFPRGGSDITGAIIARGIKASLYENFTDVSGIFKANPNVIENPELIEEITYREMRELSYAGFSVFHDEALQPLYKHRIPVVIKNTNHPEDKGTFIRHDREVTDKNQIIGISCDKDFTVINIKKYLMNRQIGFTRRILELIIKV
;
A
#
# COMPACT_ATOMS: atom_id res chain seq x y z
N MET A 1 -8.34 8.43 -17.64
CA MET A 1 -8.58 7.39 -16.59
C MET A 1 -7.49 7.48 -15.57
N LYS A 2 -7.84 7.60 -14.30
CA LYS A 2 -6.95 7.68 -13.14
C LYS A 2 -7.04 6.42 -12.29
N VAL A 3 -5.96 6.14 -11.57
CA VAL A 3 -5.95 5.16 -10.47
C VAL A 3 -5.81 5.93 -9.17
N ALA A 4 -6.69 5.67 -8.21
CA ALA A 4 -6.63 6.26 -6.89
C ALA A 4 -6.34 5.18 -5.84
N LYS A 5 -5.33 5.39 -4.98
CA LYS A 5 -5.04 4.48 -3.87
C LYS A 5 -5.31 5.19 -2.55
N PHE A 6 -5.94 4.49 -1.62
CA PHE A 6 -6.24 4.99 -0.28
C PHE A 6 -5.53 4.17 0.79
N GLY A 7 -4.74 4.86 1.62
CA GLY A 7 -4.01 4.24 2.74
C GLY A 7 -4.92 3.79 3.88
N GLY A 8 -4.39 3.01 4.80
CA GLY A 8 -5.17 2.44 5.91
C GLY A 8 -5.87 3.48 6.80
N SER A 9 -5.24 4.61 7.09
CA SER A 9 -5.85 5.74 7.82
C SER A 9 -7.06 6.31 7.10
N SER A 10 -7.03 6.33 5.76
CA SER A 10 -8.12 6.82 4.90
C SER A 10 -9.34 5.89 4.85
N VAL A 11 -9.20 4.63 5.27
CA VAL A 11 -10.26 3.61 5.23
C VAL A 11 -10.47 2.92 6.59
N SER A 12 -10.11 3.61 7.68
CA SER A 12 -10.06 3.05 9.03
C SER A 12 -11.44 2.85 9.69
N ASN A 13 -12.47 3.53 9.24
CA ASN A 13 -13.84 3.49 9.75
C ASN A 13 -14.85 3.99 8.70
N ALA A 14 -16.13 3.90 9.01
CA ALA A 14 -17.22 4.30 8.12
C ALA A 14 -17.16 5.77 7.68
N THR A 15 -16.81 6.68 8.58
CA THR A 15 -16.69 8.11 8.25
C THR A 15 -15.60 8.36 7.21
N GLN A 16 -14.45 7.71 7.35
CA GLN A 16 -13.36 7.80 6.38
C GLN A 16 -13.74 7.15 5.04
N ILE A 17 -14.41 5.99 5.07
CA ILE A 17 -14.88 5.31 3.85
C ILE A 17 -15.87 6.22 3.08
N LYS A 18 -16.79 6.89 3.76
CA LYS A 18 -17.70 7.86 3.12
C LYS A 18 -16.95 9.01 2.45
N LYS A 19 -15.90 9.56 3.11
CA LYS A 19 -15.04 10.59 2.48
C LYS A 19 -14.31 10.06 1.24
N VAL A 20 -13.74 8.87 1.34
CA VAL A 20 -13.07 8.20 0.20
C VAL A 20 -14.03 8.07 -0.97
N LEU A 21 -15.24 7.60 -0.73
CA LEU A 21 -16.24 7.41 -1.80
C LEU A 21 -16.71 8.73 -2.41
N ASN A 22 -16.87 9.80 -1.63
CA ASN A 22 -17.11 11.13 -2.16
C ASN A 22 -15.98 11.54 -3.11
N ILE A 23 -14.71 11.44 -2.67
CA ILE A 23 -13.55 11.74 -3.53
C ILE A 23 -13.59 10.92 -4.83
N VAL A 24 -13.85 9.61 -4.73
CA VAL A 24 -13.88 8.69 -5.88
C VAL A 24 -14.99 9.05 -6.85
N ASN A 25 -16.16 9.41 -6.32
CA ASN A 25 -17.38 9.63 -7.12
C ASN A 25 -17.44 11.03 -7.72
N ASP A 26 -16.76 12.02 -7.12
CA ASP A 26 -16.66 13.39 -7.66
C ASP A 26 -15.88 13.48 -8.98
N ASP A 27 -15.06 12.47 -9.29
CA ASP A 27 -14.28 12.45 -10.52
C ASP A 27 -14.55 11.16 -11.31
N PRO A 28 -15.21 11.24 -12.48
CA PRO A 28 -15.50 10.07 -13.30
C PRO A 28 -14.25 9.37 -13.82
N ASP A 29 -13.13 10.08 -13.94
CA ASP A 29 -11.86 9.50 -14.38
C ASP A 29 -11.18 8.61 -13.32
N ARG A 30 -11.55 8.75 -12.04
CA ARG A 30 -11.12 7.83 -10.96
C ARG A 30 -11.87 6.51 -11.06
N LYS A 31 -11.46 5.68 -11.98
CA LYS A 31 -12.16 4.44 -12.31
C LYS A 31 -11.68 3.25 -11.48
N ILE A 32 -10.37 3.14 -11.21
CA ILE A 32 -9.79 2.03 -10.46
C ILE A 32 -9.27 2.52 -9.12
N ILE A 33 -9.73 1.89 -8.06
CA ILE A 33 -9.49 2.26 -6.69
C ILE A 33 -8.78 1.12 -5.98
N ILE A 34 -7.61 1.42 -5.39
CA ILE A 34 -6.85 0.49 -4.58
C ILE A 34 -7.02 0.86 -3.12
N VAL A 35 -7.39 -0.09 -2.29
CA VAL A 35 -7.61 0.13 -0.87
C VAL A 35 -6.71 -0.73 0.01
N SER A 36 -6.23 -0.15 1.10
CA SER A 36 -5.49 -0.85 2.15
C SER A 36 -6.45 -1.48 3.16
N ALA A 37 -5.91 -2.32 4.04
CA ALA A 37 -6.63 -2.76 5.24
C ALA A 37 -7.02 -1.57 6.13
N PRO A 38 -8.09 -1.66 6.93
CA PRO A 38 -8.46 -0.60 7.87
C PRO A 38 -7.33 -0.30 8.86
N GLY A 39 -6.89 0.96 8.88
CA GLY A 39 -5.86 1.45 9.78
C GLY A 39 -6.36 1.68 11.21
N LYS A 40 -5.59 2.46 11.99
CA LYS A 40 -6.00 2.88 13.33
C LYS A 40 -7.15 3.88 13.25
N ARG A 41 -8.19 3.70 14.08
CA ARG A 41 -9.30 4.63 14.24
C ARG A 41 -8.92 5.83 15.13
N HIS A 42 -7.98 5.60 16.07
CA HIS A 42 -7.44 6.60 17.00
C HIS A 42 -6.01 6.22 17.44
N LYS A 43 -5.33 7.12 18.16
CA LYS A 43 -3.89 6.96 18.52
C LYS A 43 -3.55 5.64 19.22
N ASN A 44 -4.43 5.15 20.10
CA ASN A 44 -4.21 3.93 20.90
C ASN A 44 -4.81 2.67 20.26
N ASP A 45 -5.35 2.76 19.04
CA ASP A 45 -5.95 1.63 18.34
C ASP A 45 -4.89 0.71 17.71
N VAL A 46 -5.28 -0.50 17.37
CA VAL A 46 -4.44 -1.49 16.68
C VAL A 46 -4.84 -1.53 15.20
N LYS A 47 -3.90 -1.60 14.29
CA LYS A 47 -4.20 -1.79 12.86
C LYS A 47 -4.76 -3.18 12.60
N THR A 48 -5.61 -3.32 11.60
CA THR A 48 -6.12 -4.63 11.18
C THR A 48 -4.98 -5.59 10.79
N THR A 49 -3.93 -5.10 10.13
CA THR A 49 -2.74 -5.88 9.80
C THR A 49 -2.04 -6.43 11.05
N ASP A 50 -1.93 -5.62 12.12
CA ASP A 50 -1.32 -6.06 13.37
C ASP A 50 -2.18 -7.13 14.08
N LEU A 51 -3.52 -7.05 13.97
CA LEU A 51 -4.43 -8.09 14.47
C LEU A 51 -4.25 -9.41 13.72
N LEU A 52 -4.08 -9.35 12.40
CA LEU A 52 -3.82 -10.51 11.55
C LEU A 52 -2.46 -11.15 11.85
N ILE A 53 -1.43 -10.35 12.12
CA ILE A 53 -0.12 -10.86 12.57
C ILE A 53 -0.26 -11.60 13.92
N ARG A 54 -0.98 -11.03 14.87
CA ARG A 54 -1.22 -11.68 16.17
C ARG A 54 -2.05 -12.97 16.03
N LEU A 55 -2.99 -13.01 15.09
CA LEU A 55 -3.73 -14.23 14.75
C LEU A 55 -2.78 -15.30 14.20
N TYR A 56 -1.93 -14.94 13.22
CA TYR A 56 -0.91 -15.82 12.67
C TYR A 56 0.03 -16.38 13.76
N GLU A 57 0.56 -15.50 14.63
CA GLU A 57 1.44 -15.91 15.73
C GLU A 57 0.79 -16.93 16.68
N LYS A 58 -0.49 -16.77 17.00
CA LYS A 58 -1.22 -17.74 17.82
C LYS A 58 -1.39 -19.07 17.11
N VAL A 59 -1.71 -19.06 15.82
CA VAL A 59 -1.90 -20.30 15.03
C VAL A 59 -0.60 -21.11 14.94
N ILE A 60 0.54 -20.46 14.59
CA ILE A 60 1.81 -21.19 14.45
C ILE A 60 2.35 -21.72 15.78
N ASN A 61 2.01 -21.06 16.88
CA ASN A 61 2.37 -21.51 18.23
C ASN A 61 1.33 -22.46 18.84
N GLN A 62 0.34 -22.91 18.06
CA GLN A 62 -0.74 -23.83 18.49
C GLN A 62 -1.50 -23.34 19.74
N LEU A 63 -1.66 -22.04 19.87
CA LEU A 63 -2.43 -21.39 20.94
C LEU A 63 -3.88 -21.17 20.49
N ASP A 64 -4.79 -20.99 21.45
CA ASP A 64 -6.15 -20.54 21.12
C ASP A 64 -6.12 -19.19 20.45
N TYR A 65 -6.67 -19.12 19.23
CA TYR A 65 -6.69 -17.95 18.36
C TYR A 65 -8.08 -17.33 18.21
N GLN A 66 -9.10 -17.91 18.81
CA GLN A 66 -10.50 -17.50 18.63
C GLN A 66 -10.74 -16.06 19.11
N ASP A 67 -10.04 -15.61 20.15
CA ASP A 67 -10.10 -14.24 20.63
C ASP A 67 -9.63 -13.24 19.57
N LYS A 68 -8.51 -13.54 18.88
CA LYS A 68 -7.97 -12.66 17.82
C LYS A 68 -8.81 -12.67 16.56
N LYS A 69 -9.36 -13.81 16.20
CA LYS A 69 -10.32 -13.91 15.10
C LYS A 69 -11.55 -13.06 15.38
N ARG A 70 -12.11 -13.10 16.57
CA ARG A 70 -13.26 -12.27 16.97
C ARG A 70 -12.93 -10.77 16.95
N GLU A 71 -11.73 -10.35 17.38
CA GLU A 71 -11.29 -8.95 17.29
C GLU A 71 -11.27 -8.45 15.84
N ILE A 72 -10.82 -9.29 14.89
CA ILE A 72 -10.81 -8.95 13.46
C ILE A 72 -12.25 -8.83 12.93
N ILE A 73 -13.11 -9.80 13.21
CA ILE A 73 -14.52 -9.78 12.78
C ILE A 73 -15.22 -8.55 13.35
N GLN A 74 -15.00 -8.23 14.63
CA GLN A 74 -15.61 -7.08 15.28
C GLN A 74 -15.20 -5.76 14.61
N ARG A 75 -13.93 -5.65 14.13
CA ARG A 75 -13.48 -4.49 13.37
C ARG A 75 -14.35 -4.21 12.14
N TYR A 76 -14.71 -5.25 11.39
CA TYR A 76 -15.57 -5.11 10.23
C TYR A 76 -17.05 -4.96 10.61
N ALA A 77 -17.49 -5.59 11.70
CA ALA A 77 -18.84 -5.41 12.23
C ALA A 77 -19.11 -3.95 12.60
N ASP A 78 -18.19 -3.32 13.33
CA ASP A 78 -18.29 -1.90 13.68
C ASP A 78 -18.45 -1.01 12.43
N ILE A 79 -17.66 -1.28 11.37
CA ILE A 79 -17.74 -0.50 10.13
C ILE A 79 -19.06 -0.75 9.39
N LEU A 80 -19.53 -2.00 9.30
CA LEU A 80 -20.78 -2.35 8.64
C LEU A 80 -21.99 -1.72 9.36
N GLU A 81 -22.00 -1.76 10.70
CA GLU A 81 -23.04 -1.15 11.51
C GLU A 81 -23.12 0.38 11.28
N GLU A 82 -21.99 1.09 11.33
CA GLU A 82 -21.94 2.53 11.06
C GLU A 82 -22.30 2.91 9.62
N LEU A 83 -22.12 1.99 8.66
CA LEU A 83 -22.53 2.13 7.27
C LEU A 83 -23.98 1.69 7.03
N HIS A 84 -24.67 1.16 8.03
CA HIS A 84 -26.01 0.57 7.94
C HIS A 84 -26.11 -0.53 6.88
N MET A 85 -25.12 -1.39 6.82
CA MET A 85 -25.05 -2.52 5.89
C MET A 85 -25.43 -3.84 6.59
N GLU A 86 -25.88 -4.81 5.79
CA GLU A 86 -26.12 -6.17 6.27
C GLU A 86 -24.84 -6.87 6.72
N SER A 87 -24.96 -7.73 7.73
CA SER A 87 -23.84 -8.46 8.33
C SER A 87 -23.36 -9.69 7.54
N THR A 88 -23.93 -9.97 6.37
CA THR A 88 -23.59 -11.15 5.53
C THR A 88 -22.10 -11.32 5.24
N LEU A 89 -21.36 -10.21 5.19
CA LEU A 89 -19.90 -10.24 5.00
C LEU A 89 -19.16 -10.85 6.20
N LEU A 90 -19.71 -10.76 7.42
CA LEU A 90 -19.05 -11.25 8.63
C LEU A 90 -18.93 -12.78 8.62
N GLU A 91 -19.95 -13.50 8.12
CA GLU A 91 -19.91 -14.94 7.93
C GLU A 91 -18.81 -15.33 6.94
N THR A 92 -18.74 -14.60 5.81
CA THR A 92 -17.67 -14.80 4.82
C THR A 92 -16.28 -14.58 5.40
N ILE A 93 -16.09 -13.55 6.26
CA ILE A 93 -14.84 -13.29 6.94
C ILE A 93 -14.46 -14.45 7.86
N ASP A 94 -15.41 -14.91 8.69
CA ASP A 94 -15.18 -16.01 9.62
C ASP A 94 -14.78 -17.30 8.90
N GLU A 95 -15.56 -17.70 7.90
CA GLU A 95 -15.31 -18.90 7.09
C GLU A 95 -13.98 -18.82 6.31
N THR A 96 -13.66 -17.66 5.76
CA THR A 96 -12.41 -17.47 5.02
C THR A 96 -11.21 -17.63 5.92
N LEU A 97 -11.20 -16.99 7.10
CA LEU A 97 -10.11 -17.11 8.07
C LEU A 97 -9.93 -18.57 8.53
N GLU A 98 -11.02 -19.26 8.87
CA GLU A 98 -10.97 -20.68 9.25
C GLU A 98 -10.45 -21.57 8.12
N THR A 99 -10.90 -21.34 6.89
CA THR A 99 -10.46 -22.11 5.72
C THR A 99 -8.96 -21.95 5.47
N ILE A 100 -8.46 -20.71 5.53
CA ILE A 100 -7.03 -20.40 5.36
C ILE A 100 -6.20 -21.11 6.44
N ILE A 101 -6.62 -21.00 7.70
CA ILE A 101 -5.92 -21.65 8.83
C ILE A 101 -5.88 -23.15 8.64
N LYS A 102 -7.02 -23.79 8.32
CA LYS A 102 -7.08 -25.25 8.12
C LYS A 102 -6.25 -25.76 6.95
N GLN A 103 -6.18 -24.99 5.85
CA GLN A 103 -5.49 -25.42 4.63
C GLN A 103 -3.98 -25.16 4.65
N LEU A 104 -3.52 -24.20 5.42
CA LEU A 104 -2.15 -23.69 5.35
C LEU A 104 -1.38 -23.78 6.67
N ASN A 105 -1.93 -24.40 7.74
CA ASN A 105 -1.26 -24.44 9.04
C ASN A 105 0.14 -25.07 9.00
N ASP A 106 0.38 -26.01 8.09
CA ASP A 106 1.68 -26.66 7.88
C ASP A 106 2.63 -25.86 6.96
N LYS A 107 2.16 -24.76 6.38
CA LYS A 107 2.88 -23.92 5.41
C LYS A 107 2.99 -22.50 5.94
N HIS A 108 3.79 -22.28 6.97
CA HIS A 108 3.83 -21.03 7.75
C HIS A 108 4.00 -19.78 6.89
N ASP A 109 4.93 -19.79 5.91
CA ASP A 109 5.15 -18.62 5.03
C ASP A 109 3.91 -18.31 4.17
N ARG A 110 3.22 -19.35 3.66
CA ARG A 110 1.98 -19.19 2.88
C ARG A 110 0.81 -18.77 3.75
N LEU A 111 0.73 -19.30 4.96
CA LEU A 111 -0.26 -18.91 5.94
C LEU A 111 -0.13 -17.43 6.30
N TYR A 112 1.11 -16.94 6.48
CA TYR A 112 1.38 -15.54 6.75
C TYR A 112 0.81 -14.64 5.65
N ASP A 113 1.21 -14.87 4.39
CA ASP A 113 0.75 -14.09 3.26
C ASP A 113 -0.78 -14.13 3.09
N ALA A 114 -1.37 -15.32 3.21
CA ALA A 114 -2.81 -15.49 3.06
C ALA A 114 -3.61 -14.77 4.16
N LEU A 115 -3.19 -14.88 5.42
CA LEU A 115 -3.86 -14.18 6.52
C LEU A 115 -3.72 -12.67 6.40
N LEU A 116 -2.51 -12.17 6.13
CA LEU A 116 -2.30 -10.72 6.04
C LEU A 116 -3.10 -10.08 4.90
N SER A 117 -3.20 -10.77 3.76
CA SER A 117 -3.98 -10.28 2.61
C SER A 117 -5.48 -10.10 2.91
N CYS A 118 -6.00 -10.79 3.92
CA CYS A 118 -7.41 -10.71 4.30
C CYS A 118 -7.83 -9.29 4.69
N GLY A 119 -6.93 -8.50 5.28
CA GLY A 119 -7.24 -7.14 5.69
C GLY A 119 -7.67 -6.26 4.52
N GLU A 120 -6.87 -6.22 3.46
CA GLU A 120 -7.18 -5.48 2.25
C GLU A 120 -8.35 -6.10 1.50
N ASN A 121 -8.39 -7.43 1.46
CA ASN A 121 -9.40 -8.17 0.71
C ASN A 121 -10.81 -7.92 1.24
N PHE A 122 -11.03 -8.06 2.53
CA PHE A 122 -12.34 -7.82 3.15
C PHE A 122 -12.74 -6.36 3.06
N ASN A 123 -11.79 -5.44 3.23
CA ASN A 123 -12.06 -4.01 3.11
C ASN A 123 -12.48 -3.62 1.69
N ALA A 124 -11.82 -4.17 0.67
CA ALA A 124 -12.18 -3.93 -0.73
C ALA A 124 -13.60 -4.44 -1.05
N GLN A 125 -13.97 -5.64 -0.57
CA GLN A 125 -15.32 -6.20 -0.72
C GLN A 125 -16.37 -5.31 -0.04
N LEU A 126 -16.11 -4.89 1.20
CA LEU A 126 -17.00 -4.02 1.97
C LEU A 126 -17.25 -2.69 1.24
N ILE A 127 -16.15 -2.02 0.83
CA ILE A 127 -16.24 -0.70 0.17
C ILE A 127 -16.94 -0.81 -1.18
N ALA A 128 -16.67 -1.86 -1.96
CA ALA A 128 -17.34 -2.09 -3.24
C ALA A 128 -18.85 -2.30 -3.06
N LYS A 129 -19.24 -3.18 -2.12
CA LYS A 129 -20.65 -3.45 -1.81
C LYS A 129 -21.37 -2.20 -1.31
N TYR A 130 -20.71 -1.41 -0.46
CA TYR A 130 -21.28 -0.17 0.03
C TYR A 130 -21.49 0.86 -1.09
N ASN A 131 -20.47 1.10 -1.94
CA ASN A 131 -20.61 2.07 -3.03
C ASN A 131 -21.68 1.65 -4.06
N ASP A 132 -21.77 0.36 -4.36
CA ASP A 132 -22.82 -0.19 -5.26
C ASP A 132 -24.23 -0.02 -4.66
N SER A 133 -24.38 -0.21 -3.34
CA SER A 133 -25.66 0.03 -2.63
C SER A 133 -26.11 1.50 -2.66
N GLN A 134 -25.17 2.44 -2.89
CA GLN A 134 -25.48 3.86 -3.07
C GLN A 134 -25.91 4.19 -4.53
N GLY A 135 -26.10 3.20 -5.38
CA GLY A 135 -26.51 3.35 -6.77
C GLY A 135 -25.37 3.65 -7.74
N ILE A 136 -24.13 3.51 -7.33
CA ILE A 136 -22.96 3.72 -8.18
C ILE A 136 -22.37 2.36 -8.58
N LYS A 137 -22.57 1.98 -9.84
CA LYS A 137 -22.07 0.71 -10.38
C LYS A 137 -20.62 0.48 -10.00
N THR A 138 -20.37 -0.48 -9.11
CA THR A 138 -19.06 -0.74 -8.52
C THR A 138 -18.79 -2.24 -8.46
N THR A 139 -17.65 -2.65 -8.97
CA THR A 139 -17.22 -4.04 -8.99
C THR A 139 -16.02 -4.23 -8.09
N TYR A 140 -16.08 -5.19 -7.15
CA TYR A 140 -14.90 -5.73 -6.50
C TYR A 140 -14.20 -6.70 -7.44
N LEU A 141 -12.88 -6.56 -7.58
CA LEU A 141 -12.05 -7.57 -8.26
C LEU A 141 -10.96 -8.07 -7.32
N SER A 142 -10.87 -9.39 -7.19
CA SER A 142 -9.72 -10.00 -6.52
C SER A 142 -8.43 -9.70 -7.32
N PRO A 143 -7.23 -9.71 -6.70
CA PRO A 143 -5.98 -9.56 -7.44
C PRO A 143 -5.81 -10.59 -8.57
N LYS A 144 -6.33 -11.80 -8.40
CA LYS A 144 -6.36 -12.83 -9.44
C LYS A 144 -7.20 -12.40 -10.65
N ASP A 145 -8.40 -11.91 -10.40
CA ASP A 145 -9.33 -11.48 -11.47
C ASP A 145 -8.86 -10.19 -12.11
N ALA A 146 -8.23 -9.30 -11.34
CA ALA A 146 -7.57 -8.09 -11.83
C ALA A 146 -6.29 -8.39 -12.65
N GLY A 147 -5.80 -9.64 -12.64
CA GLY A 147 -4.63 -10.04 -13.38
C GLY A 147 -3.29 -9.73 -12.70
N ILE A 148 -3.27 -9.46 -11.39
CA ILE A 148 -2.05 -9.20 -10.62
C ILE A 148 -1.32 -10.54 -10.38
N LEU A 149 -0.60 -10.98 -11.41
CA LEU A 149 0.19 -12.21 -11.38
C LEU A 149 1.61 -11.91 -10.94
N VAL A 150 2.07 -12.60 -9.90
CA VAL A 150 3.36 -12.32 -9.24
C VAL A 150 4.27 -13.55 -9.16
N THR A 151 5.53 -13.32 -8.81
CA THR A 151 6.48 -14.40 -8.45
C THR A 151 5.98 -15.20 -7.26
N ASP A 152 6.52 -16.42 -7.08
CA ASP A 152 6.10 -17.34 -6.01
C ASP A 152 7.03 -17.29 -4.78
N LEU A 153 7.45 -16.08 -4.41
CA LEU A 153 8.33 -15.85 -3.26
C LEU A 153 7.53 -15.20 -2.13
N PRO A 154 7.23 -15.91 -1.02
CA PRO A 154 6.45 -15.36 0.10
C PRO A 154 7.01 -14.02 0.58
N GLN A 155 6.13 -13.05 0.85
CA GLN A 155 6.43 -11.71 1.37
C GLN A 155 7.32 -10.84 0.45
N GLN A 156 7.67 -11.34 -0.74
CA GLN A 156 8.54 -10.68 -1.71
C GLN A 156 7.95 -10.75 -3.13
N ALA A 157 6.65 -10.52 -3.25
CA ALA A 157 5.97 -10.52 -4.54
C ALA A 157 6.62 -9.53 -5.51
N GLN A 158 6.84 -9.99 -6.73
CA GLN A 158 7.24 -9.15 -7.86
C GLN A 158 6.29 -9.40 -9.01
N ILE A 159 5.78 -8.34 -9.64
CA ILE A 159 4.86 -8.47 -10.77
C ILE A 159 5.56 -9.14 -11.95
N LEU A 160 4.87 -10.08 -12.59
CA LEU A 160 5.34 -10.68 -13.84
C LEU A 160 4.96 -9.80 -15.04
N GLU A 161 5.82 -9.70 -16.02
CA GLU A 161 5.58 -8.82 -17.19
C GLU A 161 4.31 -9.23 -17.97
N ASP A 162 4.00 -10.51 -18.06
CA ASP A 162 2.78 -11.02 -18.72
C ASP A 162 1.47 -10.65 -17.99
N ALA A 163 1.54 -10.18 -16.74
CA ALA A 163 0.40 -9.67 -16.00
C ALA A 163 -0.20 -8.38 -16.61
N TYR A 164 0.63 -7.55 -17.22
CA TYR A 164 0.18 -6.24 -17.72
C TYR A 164 -0.83 -6.32 -18.85
N ASP A 165 -0.79 -7.37 -19.68
CA ASP A 165 -1.78 -7.59 -20.75
C ASP A 165 -3.17 -7.87 -20.18
N LYS A 166 -3.24 -8.58 -19.04
CA LYS A 166 -4.51 -8.82 -18.33
C LYS A 166 -5.00 -7.56 -17.64
N ILE A 167 -4.11 -6.86 -16.94
CA ILE A 167 -4.42 -5.60 -16.23
C ILE A 167 -4.95 -4.56 -17.22
N TYR A 168 -4.42 -4.50 -18.44
CA TYR A 168 -4.87 -3.55 -19.46
C TYR A 168 -6.37 -3.69 -19.78
N LYS A 169 -6.92 -4.90 -19.74
CA LYS A 169 -8.35 -5.18 -20.01
C LYS A 169 -9.30 -4.60 -18.95
N LEU A 170 -8.80 -4.22 -17.77
CA LEU A 170 -9.62 -3.53 -16.76
C LEU A 170 -10.23 -2.23 -17.27
N ARG A 171 -9.66 -1.65 -18.32
CA ARG A 171 -10.21 -0.44 -18.97
C ARG A 171 -11.59 -0.65 -19.56
N GLU A 172 -11.93 -1.87 -19.95
CA GLU A 172 -13.18 -2.25 -20.62
C GLU A 172 -14.34 -2.44 -19.63
N ILE A 173 -14.03 -2.70 -18.34
CA ILE A 173 -15.06 -2.90 -17.30
C ILE A 173 -15.77 -1.59 -17.04
N GLU A 174 -17.09 -1.60 -17.03
CA GLU A 174 -17.90 -0.43 -16.73
C GLU A 174 -18.00 -0.14 -15.22
N GLY A 175 -18.20 1.13 -14.87
CA GLY A 175 -18.33 1.58 -13.50
C GLY A 175 -17.00 1.73 -12.78
N LYS A 176 -17.05 1.80 -11.45
CA LYS A 176 -15.88 1.86 -10.57
C LYS A 176 -15.38 0.44 -10.28
N ILE A 177 -14.07 0.28 -10.12
CA ILE A 177 -13.44 -1.00 -9.80
C ILE A 177 -12.67 -0.82 -8.50
N ILE A 178 -12.94 -1.66 -7.50
CA ILE A 178 -12.22 -1.67 -6.23
C ILE A 178 -11.37 -2.95 -6.15
N ILE A 179 -10.09 -2.78 -5.96
CA ILE A 179 -9.10 -3.85 -5.87
C ILE A 179 -8.39 -3.76 -4.53
N PRO A 180 -8.23 -4.87 -3.78
CA PRO A 180 -7.39 -4.87 -2.60
C PRO A 180 -5.93 -4.63 -2.98
N GLY A 181 -5.26 -3.76 -2.23
CA GLY A 181 -3.82 -3.57 -2.35
C GLY A 181 -3.00 -4.68 -1.70
N PHE A 182 -1.67 -4.52 -1.66
CA PHE A 182 -0.72 -5.27 -0.87
C PHE A 182 -0.34 -6.66 -1.39
N PHE A 183 -1.12 -7.36 -2.20
CA PHE A 183 -0.82 -8.73 -2.63
C PHE A 183 -1.20 -9.01 -4.09
N GLY A 184 -0.61 -10.07 -4.61
CA GLY A 184 -0.95 -10.68 -5.89
C GLY A 184 -1.14 -12.19 -5.74
N VAL A 185 -1.27 -12.89 -6.87
CA VAL A 185 -1.41 -14.35 -6.90
C VAL A 185 -0.35 -14.95 -7.79
N SER A 186 0.33 -16.00 -7.32
CA SER A 186 1.33 -16.74 -8.08
C SER A 186 0.69 -17.66 -9.14
N LYS A 187 1.49 -18.17 -10.08
CA LYS A 187 1.05 -19.18 -11.07
C LYS A 187 0.50 -20.46 -10.41
N HIS A 188 0.89 -20.75 -9.18
CA HIS A 188 0.39 -21.88 -8.38
C HIS A 188 -0.86 -21.55 -7.54
N ASN A 189 -1.49 -20.38 -7.76
CA ASN A 189 -2.62 -19.86 -7.01
C ASN A 189 -2.36 -19.58 -5.51
N TYR A 190 -1.11 -19.42 -5.09
CA TYR A 190 -0.81 -18.92 -3.77
C TYR A 190 -0.91 -17.40 -3.75
N VAL A 191 -1.48 -16.88 -2.68
CA VAL A 191 -1.39 -15.46 -2.34
C VAL A 191 0.06 -15.15 -1.97
N VAL A 192 0.59 -14.05 -2.51
CA VAL A 192 1.95 -13.58 -2.21
C VAL A 192 1.89 -12.08 -1.95
N THR A 193 2.35 -11.64 -0.78
CA THR A 193 2.32 -10.24 -0.40
C THR A 193 3.53 -9.48 -0.95
N PHE A 194 3.29 -8.23 -1.33
CA PHE A 194 4.37 -7.30 -1.63
C PHE A 194 5.08 -6.89 -0.34
N PRO A 195 6.33 -6.44 -0.43
CA PRO A 195 7.04 -5.91 0.73
C PRO A 195 6.34 -4.65 1.28
N ARG A 196 6.97 -3.98 2.23
CA ARG A 196 6.44 -2.77 2.85
C ARG A 196 6.02 -1.73 1.79
N GLY A 197 4.86 -1.08 2.00
CA GLY A 197 4.27 -0.18 0.99
C GLY A 197 3.49 -0.91 -0.11
N GLY A 198 3.13 -2.17 0.10
CA GLY A 198 2.54 -3.04 -0.93
C GLY A 198 1.27 -2.50 -1.59
N SER A 199 0.43 -1.73 -0.89
CA SER A 199 -0.73 -1.10 -1.52
C SER A 199 -0.33 0.03 -2.49
N ASP A 200 0.77 0.76 -2.21
CA ASP A 200 1.34 1.75 -3.12
C ASP A 200 1.90 1.06 -4.38
N ILE A 201 2.58 -0.07 -4.18
CA ILE A 201 3.10 -0.92 -5.26
C ILE A 201 1.95 -1.44 -6.13
N THR A 202 0.88 -1.94 -5.53
CA THR A 202 -0.32 -2.40 -6.27
C THR A 202 -0.91 -1.27 -7.11
N GLY A 203 -1.07 -0.07 -6.54
CA GLY A 203 -1.57 1.10 -7.26
C GLY A 203 -0.69 1.47 -8.46
N ALA A 204 0.62 1.45 -8.28
CA ALA A 204 1.60 1.72 -9.34
C ALA A 204 1.56 0.66 -10.46
N ILE A 205 1.46 -0.63 -10.11
CA ILE A 205 1.31 -1.72 -11.06
C ILE A 205 0.04 -1.55 -11.91
N ILE A 206 -1.08 -1.30 -11.26
CA ILE A 206 -2.36 -1.09 -11.95
C ILE A 206 -2.29 0.17 -12.83
N ALA A 207 -1.74 1.29 -12.32
CA ALA A 207 -1.60 2.51 -13.10
C ALA A 207 -0.74 2.30 -14.36
N ARG A 208 0.37 1.57 -14.26
CA ARG A 208 1.17 1.16 -15.42
C ARG A 208 0.36 0.28 -16.37
N GLY A 209 -0.30 -0.76 -15.86
CA GLY A 209 -1.00 -1.75 -16.68
C GLY A 209 -2.12 -1.14 -17.51
N ILE A 210 -2.92 -0.25 -16.93
CA ILE A 210 -4.00 0.45 -17.66
C ILE A 210 -3.50 1.67 -18.44
N LYS A 211 -2.22 2.03 -18.39
CA LYS A 211 -1.66 3.27 -18.93
C LYS A 211 -2.44 4.50 -18.41
N ALA A 212 -2.50 4.62 -17.09
CA ALA A 212 -3.22 5.71 -16.44
C ALA A 212 -2.64 7.08 -16.80
N SER A 213 -3.52 8.08 -16.87
CA SER A 213 -3.08 9.48 -17.05
C SER A 213 -2.52 10.09 -15.78
N LEU A 214 -2.89 9.54 -14.60
CA LEU A 214 -2.45 9.98 -13.27
C LEU A 214 -2.62 8.82 -12.27
N TYR A 215 -1.65 8.68 -11.37
CA TYR A 215 -1.78 7.89 -10.17
C TYR A 215 -1.92 8.82 -8.96
N GLU A 216 -3.07 8.76 -8.28
CA GLU A 216 -3.36 9.54 -7.08
C GLU A 216 -3.16 8.67 -5.83
N ASN A 217 -2.22 9.03 -4.97
CA ASN A 217 -1.99 8.37 -3.68
C ASN A 217 -2.56 9.23 -2.56
N PHE A 218 -3.71 8.82 -2.03
CA PHE A 218 -4.37 9.46 -0.90
C PHE A 218 -3.87 8.89 0.43
N THR A 219 -3.45 9.79 1.32
CA THR A 219 -2.93 9.50 2.65
C THR A 219 -3.50 10.50 3.66
N ASP A 220 -2.93 10.59 4.86
CA ASP A 220 -3.31 11.51 5.93
C ASP A 220 -2.51 12.81 5.97
N VAL A 221 -1.59 13.00 5.01
CA VAL A 221 -0.81 14.24 4.85
C VAL A 221 -1.09 14.90 3.51
N SER A 222 -1.04 16.24 3.46
CA SER A 222 -1.38 17.03 2.25
C SER A 222 -0.28 17.01 1.17
N GLY A 223 0.76 16.20 1.34
CA GLY A 223 1.86 16.03 0.40
C GLY A 223 3.19 15.87 1.10
N ILE A 224 4.28 16.16 0.40
CA ILE A 224 5.64 16.07 0.91
C ILE A 224 6.12 17.48 1.28
N PHE A 225 6.65 17.62 2.49
CA PHE A 225 7.18 18.90 2.97
C PHE A 225 8.69 18.97 2.77
N LYS A 226 9.23 20.18 2.61
CA LYS A 226 10.68 20.41 2.46
C LYS A 226 11.51 19.98 3.68
N ALA A 227 10.89 19.86 4.84
CA ALA A 227 11.51 19.37 6.07
C ALA A 227 10.51 18.55 6.88
N ASN A 228 11.01 17.75 7.82
CA ASN A 228 10.16 16.92 8.69
C ASN A 228 9.27 17.79 9.60
N PRO A 229 7.94 17.73 9.51
CA PRO A 229 7.02 18.54 10.30
C PRO A 229 7.08 18.25 11.82
N ASN A 230 7.67 17.12 12.23
CA ASN A 230 7.90 16.82 13.65
C ASN A 230 9.13 17.55 14.20
N VAL A 231 9.95 18.17 13.35
CA VAL A 231 11.19 18.86 13.72
C VAL A 231 11.10 20.36 13.44
N ILE A 232 10.48 20.74 12.35
CA ILE A 232 10.33 22.13 11.90
C ILE A 232 8.86 22.50 11.90
N GLU A 233 8.52 23.59 12.57
CA GLU A 233 7.17 24.15 12.57
C GLU A 233 6.82 24.72 11.18
N ASN A 234 5.65 24.35 10.67
CA ASN A 234 5.12 24.87 9.39
C ASN A 234 6.10 24.75 8.19
N PRO A 235 6.63 23.56 7.92
CA PRO A 235 7.52 23.39 6.77
C PRO A 235 6.76 23.62 5.46
N GLU A 236 7.43 24.21 4.48
CA GLU A 236 6.84 24.49 3.17
C GLU A 236 6.53 23.18 2.42
N LEU A 237 5.36 23.13 1.76
CA LEU A 237 4.97 22.01 0.90
C LEU A 237 5.78 22.02 -0.40
N ILE A 238 6.23 20.87 -0.84
CA ILE A 238 6.81 20.66 -2.16
C ILE A 238 5.67 20.49 -3.16
N GLU A 239 5.44 21.44 -4.04
CA GLU A 239 4.38 21.34 -5.05
C GLU A 239 4.73 20.34 -6.15
N GLU A 240 5.98 20.35 -6.64
CA GLU A 240 6.47 19.44 -7.68
C GLU A 240 7.86 18.91 -7.34
N ILE A 241 8.07 17.61 -7.59
CA ILE A 241 9.33 16.91 -7.39
C ILE A 241 9.54 15.90 -8.53
N THR A 242 10.78 15.68 -8.93
CA THR A 242 11.07 14.61 -9.89
C THR A 242 11.14 13.24 -9.22
N TYR A 243 10.96 12.17 -9.99
CA TYR A 243 11.14 10.79 -9.51
C TYR A 243 12.53 10.55 -8.90
N ARG A 244 13.55 11.19 -9.48
CA ARG A 244 14.93 11.07 -8.98
C ARG A 244 15.08 11.74 -7.62
N GLU A 245 14.59 12.98 -7.49
CA GLU A 245 14.63 13.71 -6.22
C GLU A 245 13.82 13.01 -5.13
N MET A 246 12.63 12.47 -5.47
CA MET A 246 11.80 11.71 -4.55
C MET A 246 12.54 10.47 -4.02
N ARG A 247 13.24 9.74 -4.90
CA ARG A 247 14.04 8.58 -4.49
C ARG A 247 15.17 8.98 -3.54
N GLU A 248 15.89 10.05 -3.83
CA GLU A 248 16.96 10.56 -2.95
C GLU A 248 16.41 10.96 -1.57
N LEU A 249 15.25 11.62 -1.53
CA LEU A 249 14.59 11.96 -0.26
C LEU A 249 14.12 10.71 0.49
N SER A 250 13.60 9.70 -0.19
CA SER A 250 13.18 8.42 0.42
C SER A 250 14.36 7.70 1.08
N TYR A 251 15.51 7.64 0.41
CA TYR A 251 16.74 7.09 0.99
C TYR A 251 17.26 7.90 2.18
N ALA A 252 16.99 9.20 2.21
CA ALA A 252 17.34 10.08 3.30
C ALA A 252 16.35 10.08 4.47
N GLY A 253 15.33 9.19 4.48
CA GLY A 253 14.39 9.01 5.59
C GLY A 253 13.00 9.63 5.39
N PHE A 254 12.68 10.19 4.23
CA PHE A 254 11.32 10.61 3.91
C PHE A 254 10.43 9.40 3.61
N SER A 255 9.47 9.08 4.48
CA SER A 255 8.68 7.84 4.43
C SER A 255 7.25 8.02 3.88
N VAL A 256 6.98 9.09 3.14
CA VAL A 256 5.61 9.39 2.66
C VAL A 256 5.19 8.50 1.50
N PHE A 257 6.14 8.06 0.66
CA PHE A 257 5.88 7.19 -0.49
C PHE A 257 7.05 6.21 -0.69
N HIS A 258 6.74 4.94 -0.92
CA HIS A 258 7.76 3.91 -1.09
C HIS A 258 8.42 3.99 -2.47
N ASP A 259 9.75 3.96 -2.51
CA ASP A 259 10.56 4.03 -3.73
C ASP A 259 10.31 2.84 -4.69
N GLU A 260 10.03 1.65 -4.18
CA GLU A 260 9.67 0.49 -5.01
C GLU A 260 8.40 0.73 -5.85
N ALA A 261 7.45 1.52 -5.35
CA ALA A 261 6.25 1.91 -6.10
C ALA A 261 6.57 2.90 -7.25
N LEU A 262 7.69 3.61 -7.18
CA LEU A 262 8.09 4.54 -8.24
C LEU A 262 8.54 3.83 -9.52
N GLN A 263 9.15 2.64 -9.41
CA GLN A 263 9.76 1.97 -10.56
C GLN A 263 8.80 1.67 -11.72
N PRO A 264 7.61 1.09 -11.50
CA PRO A 264 6.65 0.86 -12.59
C PRO A 264 6.21 2.14 -13.29
N LEU A 265 6.09 3.24 -12.55
CA LEU A 265 5.57 4.52 -13.02
C LEU A 265 6.63 5.32 -13.79
N TYR A 266 7.87 5.34 -13.29
CA TYR A 266 8.99 6.09 -13.87
C TYR A 266 9.23 5.73 -15.34
N LYS A 267 9.35 4.42 -15.66
CA LYS A 267 9.59 3.94 -17.03
C LYS A 267 8.51 4.36 -18.02
N HIS A 268 7.28 4.53 -17.55
CA HIS A 268 6.12 4.87 -18.37
C HIS A 268 5.69 6.33 -18.26
N ARG A 269 6.48 7.16 -17.57
CA ARG A 269 6.25 8.59 -17.36
C ARG A 269 4.86 8.92 -16.81
N ILE A 270 4.28 8.02 -16.00
CA ILE A 270 2.96 8.24 -15.41
C ILE A 270 3.14 9.17 -14.19
N PRO A 271 2.55 10.36 -14.19
CA PRO A 271 2.67 11.27 -13.04
C PRO A 271 1.96 10.68 -11.82
N VAL A 272 2.50 10.99 -10.63
CA VAL A 272 1.90 10.66 -9.33
C VAL A 272 1.54 11.95 -8.62
N VAL A 273 0.44 11.95 -7.87
CA VAL A 273 0.15 13.01 -6.92
C VAL A 273 -0.14 12.41 -5.55
N ILE A 274 0.49 12.98 -4.53
CA ILE A 274 0.23 12.64 -3.12
C ILE A 274 -0.75 13.65 -2.57
N LYS A 275 -1.89 13.19 -2.06
CA LYS A 275 -3.00 14.02 -1.58
C LYS A 275 -3.49 13.60 -0.21
N ASN A 276 -4.15 14.52 0.48
CA ASN A 276 -4.77 14.26 1.77
C ASN A 276 -6.24 13.84 1.59
N THR A 277 -6.60 12.69 2.15
CA THR A 277 -7.99 12.22 2.16
C THR A 277 -8.91 13.15 2.96
N ASN A 278 -8.39 13.81 3.99
CA ASN A 278 -9.17 14.73 4.81
C ASN A 278 -9.25 16.16 4.25
N HIS A 279 -8.35 16.49 3.32
CA HIS A 279 -8.27 17.78 2.62
C HIS A 279 -8.07 17.53 1.12
N PRO A 280 -9.05 16.93 0.43
CA PRO A 280 -8.92 16.54 -0.98
C PRO A 280 -8.82 17.74 -1.93
N GLU A 281 -9.20 18.93 -1.48
CA GLU A 281 -9.07 20.22 -2.19
C GLU A 281 -7.62 20.68 -2.27
N ASP A 282 -6.73 20.23 -1.36
CA ASP A 282 -5.30 20.58 -1.41
C ASP A 282 -4.66 20.08 -2.71
N LYS A 283 -3.76 20.88 -3.27
CA LYS A 283 -3.06 20.54 -4.52
C LYS A 283 -2.25 19.25 -4.39
N GLY A 284 -1.66 19.01 -3.22
CA GLY A 284 -0.76 17.88 -2.99
C GLY A 284 0.64 18.12 -3.58
N THR A 285 1.43 17.05 -3.58
CA THR A 285 2.76 17.02 -4.21
C THR A 285 2.73 16.19 -5.48
N PHE A 286 3.07 16.76 -6.62
CA PHE A 286 3.22 16.04 -7.88
C PHE A 286 4.63 15.46 -8.03
N ILE A 287 4.71 14.17 -8.34
CA ILE A 287 5.95 13.50 -8.72
C ILE A 287 5.91 13.30 -10.24
N ARG A 288 6.87 13.89 -10.94
CA ARG A 288 6.95 13.91 -12.41
C ARG A 288 8.29 13.41 -12.91
N HIS A 289 8.40 13.17 -14.19
CA HIS A 289 9.67 12.81 -14.82
C HIS A 289 10.64 13.98 -14.82
N ASP A 290 10.13 15.15 -15.21
CA ASP A 290 10.88 16.40 -15.29
C ASP A 290 10.08 17.53 -14.62
N ARG A 291 10.74 18.54 -14.08
CA ARG A 291 10.16 19.77 -13.54
C ARG A 291 10.99 20.98 -13.93
N GLU A 292 10.37 22.14 -13.91
CA GLU A 292 11.08 23.39 -14.05
C GLU A 292 11.81 23.76 -12.76
N VAL A 293 13.09 24.10 -12.87
CA VAL A 293 13.90 24.55 -11.74
C VAL A 293 13.91 26.08 -11.74
N THR A 294 13.42 26.66 -10.66
CA THR A 294 13.39 28.11 -10.42
C THR A 294 14.20 28.43 -9.17
N ASP A 295 14.52 29.70 -8.95
CA ASP A 295 15.26 30.17 -7.76
C ASP A 295 14.55 29.77 -6.44
N LYS A 296 13.23 29.65 -6.46
CA LYS A 296 12.43 29.28 -5.28
C LYS A 296 12.45 27.78 -4.95
N ASN A 297 12.78 26.93 -5.91
CA ASN A 297 12.71 25.47 -5.76
C ASN A 297 14.05 24.75 -6.05
N GLN A 298 15.19 25.45 -5.95
CA GLN A 298 16.53 24.86 -6.10
C GLN A 298 16.79 23.80 -5.03
N ILE A 299 16.44 24.11 -3.77
CA ILE A 299 16.51 23.14 -2.66
C ILE A 299 15.13 22.51 -2.51
N ILE A 300 15.04 21.22 -2.84
CA ILE A 300 13.78 20.49 -2.84
C ILE A 300 13.39 20.04 -1.43
N GLY A 301 14.36 19.66 -0.62
CA GLY A 301 14.10 19.24 0.75
C GLY A 301 15.38 19.00 1.53
N ILE A 302 15.24 18.97 2.85
CA ILE A 302 16.31 18.67 3.80
C ILE A 302 15.84 17.53 4.67
N SER A 303 16.53 16.39 4.57
CA SER A 303 16.34 15.25 5.46
C SER A 303 17.48 15.18 6.48
N CYS A 304 17.14 14.83 7.70
CA CYS A 304 18.13 14.48 8.71
C CYS A 304 17.62 13.26 9.48
N ASP A 305 18.54 12.41 9.84
CA ASP A 305 18.31 11.32 10.76
C ASP A 305 19.21 11.51 11.99
N LYS A 306 18.80 10.95 13.12
CA LYS A 306 19.55 11.04 14.38
C LYS A 306 20.20 9.68 14.67
N ASP A 307 21.16 9.70 15.57
CA ASP A 307 21.78 8.49 16.12
C ASP A 307 22.58 7.65 15.10
N PHE A 308 23.27 8.34 14.17
CA PHE A 308 24.19 7.69 13.25
C PHE A 308 25.46 7.21 13.96
N THR A 309 25.86 5.97 13.67
CA THR A 309 27.19 5.48 13.97
C THR A 309 28.03 5.41 12.70
N VAL A 310 29.16 6.12 12.67
CA VAL A 310 30.09 6.08 11.54
C VAL A 310 31.19 5.08 11.85
N ILE A 311 31.27 4.00 11.06
CA ILE A 311 32.35 3.02 11.15
C ILE A 311 33.37 3.32 10.05
N ASN A 312 34.53 3.83 10.44
CA ASN A 312 35.63 4.12 9.51
C ASN A 312 36.63 2.98 9.49
N ILE A 313 36.72 2.26 8.39
CA ILE A 313 37.58 1.12 8.21
C ILE A 313 38.74 1.52 7.30
N LYS A 314 39.98 1.50 7.86
CA LYS A 314 41.21 1.80 7.12
C LYS A 314 42.06 0.54 7.03
N LYS A 315 42.39 0.14 5.82
CA LYS A 315 43.28 -0.98 5.55
C LYS A 315 44.21 -0.66 4.38
N TYR A 316 45.49 -0.93 4.55
CA TYR A 316 46.47 -0.76 3.48
C TYR A 316 46.16 -1.74 2.33
N LEU A 317 46.22 -1.26 1.08
CA LEU A 317 45.91 -2.03 -0.13
C LEU A 317 44.51 -2.67 -0.15
N MET A 318 43.51 -2.05 0.51
CA MET A 318 42.11 -2.53 0.54
C MET A 318 41.55 -2.68 -0.86
N ASN A 319 41.91 -1.77 -1.77
CA ASN A 319 41.48 -1.77 -3.18
C ASN A 319 41.99 -2.97 -4.01
N ARG A 320 43.01 -3.65 -3.55
CA ARG A 320 43.57 -4.86 -4.19
C ARG A 320 42.98 -6.16 -3.68
N GLN A 321 42.13 -6.11 -2.65
CA GLN A 321 41.47 -7.30 -2.09
C GLN A 321 40.04 -7.45 -2.61
N ILE A 322 39.85 -8.37 -3.55
CA ILE A 322 38.52 -8.70 -4.08
C ILE A 322 37.61 -9.20 -2.94
N GLY A 323 36.40 -8.65 -2.86
CA GLY A 323 35.36 -9.04 -1.90
C GLY A 323 35.63 -8.57 -0.46
N PHE A 324 36.55 -7.63 -0.21
CA PHE A 324 36.79 -7.10 1.13
C PHE A 324 35.55 -6.41 1.74
N THR A 325 34.88 -5.54 0.97
CA THR A 325 33.65 -4.85 1.40
C THR A 325 32.53 -5.86 1.72
N ARG A 326 32.39 -6.91 0.91
CA ARG A 326 31.41 -7.97 1.18
C ARG A 326 31.64 -8.62 2.54
N ARG A 327 32.89 -8.96 2.89
CA ARG A 327 33.23 -9.57 4.20
C ARG A 327 32.94 -8.65 5.38
N ILE A 328 33.12 -7.33 5.22
CA ILE A 328 32.74 -6.34 6.24
C ILE A 328 31.23 -6.33 6.44
N LEU A 329 30.46 -6.25 5.34
CA LEU A 329 29.00 -6.25 5.40
C LEU A 329 28.44 -7.54 6.01
N GLU A 330 29.04 -8.70 5.69
CA GLU A 330 28.68 -9.99 6.30
C GLU A 330 28.91 -10.02 7.83
N LEU A 331 29.90 -9.28 8.33
CA LEU A 331 30.13 -9.16 9.78
C LEU A 331 29.13 -8.23 10.45
N ILE A 332 28.78 -7.10 9.79
CA ILE A 332 27.83 -6.12 10.32
C ILE A 332 26.40 -6.69 10.39
N ILE A 333 26.00 -7.52 9.42
CA ILE A 333 24.66 -8.16 9.39
C ILE A 333 24.50 -9.20 10.52
N LYS A 334 25.59 -9.71 11.11
CA LYS A 334 25.55 -10.73 12.17
C LYS A 334 25.45 -10.14 13.58
N VAL A 335 25.46 -8.82 13.71
CA VAL A 335 25.30 -8.08 14.96
C VAL A 335 23.90 -7.49 15.03
#